data_121b3b7ae673b5f242607a28d2a0c0e5
#
_entry.id   121b3b7ae673b5f242607a28d2a0c0e5
#
_cell.length_a   1.000
_cell.length_b   1.000
_cell.length_c   1.000
_cell.angle_alpha   90.00
_cell.angle_beta   90.00
_cell.angle_gamma   90.00
#
_symmetry.space_group_name_H-M   'P 1'
#
loop_
_entity.id
_entity.type
_entity.pdbx_description
1 polymer ?
#
loop_
_entity_poly.entity_id
_entity_poly.type
_entity_poly.pdbx_seq_one_letter_code
_entity_poly.pdbx_strand_id
1 'polypeptide(L)'
;MKNKKTFLIYFLVVLFISSLFYLTDNESLGLKKEEKTTTTKQVYISDEDIPDYAGKSYIVLNDNKPSFSDSSFTYTESFELYSDLDNLGRCGVAYALLGKDLMPTEERCGIGSIKPSGWHTIKYDFIKGKYLYNRCHLIGFQLAGENANEKNLITCTRFMNTESMVSFENKVAKYIKETNNHVLYRVTPVFEGSNLLAKGVQMEAASVEDKCESICFNVFVYNVQDGIEIDYSNGESKLKE
;
A
#
# COMPACT_ATOMS: atom_id res chain seq x y z
N MET A 1 -64.25 34.68 -15.62
CA MET A 1 -63.10 35.58 -15.48
C MET A 1 -62.55 35.70 -14.03
N LYS A 2 -63.28 35.21 -12.99
CA LYS A 2 -62.80 35.30 -11.57
C LYS A 2 -61.66 34.29 -11.22
N ASN A 3 -61.60 33.12 -11.86
CA ASN A 3 -60.69 32.07 -11.51
C ASN A 3 -59.20 32.29 -11.94
N LYS A 4 -58.93 33.09 -12.95
CA LYS A 4 -57.55 33.36 -13.41
C LYS A 4 -56.80 34.32 -12.49
N LYS A 5 -57.49 35.30 -11.90
CA LYS A 5 -56.84 36.22 -10.94
C LYS A 5 -56.47 35.53 -9.60
N THR A 6 -57.33 34.64 -9.13
CA THR A 6 -57.16 33.91 -7.91
C THR A 6 -55.97 32.90 -8.07
N PHE A 7 -55.86 32.23 -9.23
CA PHE A 7 -54.77 31.32 -9.52
C PHE A 7 -53.43 32.04 -9.62
N LEU A 8 -53.40 33.24 -10.21
CA LEU A 8 -52.17 34.04 -10.33
C LEU A 8 -51.68 34.51 -8.96
N ILE A 9 -52.57 34.87 -8.04
CA ILE A 9 -52.21 35.28 -6.67
C ILE A 9 -51.65 34.11 -5.87
N TYR A 10 -52.23 32.91 -5.99
CA TYR A 10 -51.70 31.72 -5.34
C TYR A 10 -50.32 31.34 -5.88
N PHE A 11 -50.09 31.44 -7.18
CA PHE A 11 -48.82 31.16 -7.79
C PHE A 11 -47.71 32.13 -7.35
N LEU A 12 -48.03 33.41 -7.23
CA LEU A 12 -47.09 34.43 -6.73
C LEU A 12 -46.79 34.28 -5.23
N VAL A 13 -47.77 33.87 -4.42
CA VAL A 13 -47.57 33.61 -2.98
C VAL A 13 -46.69 32.37 -2.77
N VAL A 14 -46.86 31.31 -3.56
CA VAL A 14 -46.00 30.09 -3.47
C VAL A 14 -44.58 30.42 -3.91
N LEU A 15 -44.36 31.23 -4.94
CA LEU A 15 -43.03 31.67 -5.36
C LEU A 15 -42.35 32.56 -4.30
N PHE A 16 -43.14 33.42 -3.61
CA PHE A 16 -42.61 34.28 -2.56
C PHE A 16 -42.23 33.49 -1.29
N ILE A 17 -43.00 32.47 -0.93
CA ILE A 17 -42.71 31.59 0.19
C ILE A 17 -41.49 30.71 -0.13
N SER A 18 -41.33 30.19 -1.35
CA SER A 18 -40.16 29.43 -1.75
C SER A 18 -38.89 30.28 -1.81
N SER A 19 -38.99 31.56 -2.22
CA SER A 19 -37.84 32.47 -2.19
C SER A 19 -37.43 32.87 -0.77
N LEU A 20 -38.43 33.00 0.16
CA LEU A 20 -38.14 33.28 1.56
C LEU A 20 -37.49 32.09 2.28
N PHE A 21 -37.90 30.85 1.95
CA PHE A 21 -37.21 29.65 2.43
C PHE A 21 -35.78 29.53 1.89
N TYR A 22 -35.55 29.93 0.63
CA TYR A 22 -34.20 29.91 0.05
C TYR A 22 -33.28 30.98 0.66
N LEU A 23 -33.85 32.10 1.16
CA LEU A 23 -33.08 33.17 1.80
C LEU A 23 -32.83 32.91 3.30
N THR A 24 -33.72 32.18 3.98
CA THR A 24 -33.54 31.85 5.40
C THR A 24 -32.61 30.68 5.63
N ASP A 25 -32.45 29.74 4.68
CA ASP A 25 -31.47 28.66 4.78
C ASP A 25 -30.03 29.13 4.50
N ASN A 26 -29.83 30.31 3.92
CA ASN A 26 -28.49 30.85 3.68
C ASN A 26 -27.94 31.76 4.79
N GLU A 27 -28.77 32.18 5.76
CA GLU A 27 -28.28 33.05 6.85
C GLU A 27 -28.03 32.29 8.21
N SER A 28 -28.44 31.03 8.35
CA SER A 28 -28.31 30.32 9.63
C SER A 28 -27.16 29.28 9.69
N LEU A 29 -26.27 29.22 8.73
CA LEU A 29 -25.10 28.33 8.75
C LEU A 29 -23.79 29.10 8.47
N GLY A 30 -23.59 30.18 9.21
CA GLY A 30 -22.30 30.82 9.38
C GLY A 30 -21.35 30.05 10.31
N LEU A 31 -21.43 28.73 10.37
CA LEU A 31 -20.38 27.87 10.87
C LEU A 31 -19.46 27.55 9.69
N LYS A 32 -18.48 28.44 9.46
CA LYS A 32 -17.23 28.02 8.85
C LYS A 32 -16.68 26.89 9.71
N LYS A 33 -17.07 25.67 9.37
CA LYS A 33 -16.28 24.50 9.71
C LYS A 33 -14.96 24.72 8.98
N GLU A 34 -13.98 25.35 9.66
CA GLU A 34 -12.59 25.13 9.29
C GLU A 34 -12.39 23.62 9.42
N GLU A 35 -12.59 22.89 8.33
CA GLU A 35 -11.89 21.63 8.14
C GLU A 35 -10.41 21.98 8.29
N LYS A 36 -9.92 21.87 9.52
CA LYS A 36 -8.52 21.56 9.71
C LYS A 36 -8.29 20.25 9.00
N THR A 37 -8.04 20.32 7.70
CA THR A 37 -7.33 19.30 6.96
C THR A 37 -5.96 19.26 7.63
N THR A 38 -5.87 18.51 8.73
CA THR A 38 -4.60 18.04 9.23
C THR A 38 -4.13 17.07 8.16
N THR A 39 -3.53 17.60 7.11
CA THR A 39 -2.74 16.82 6.18
C THR A 39 -1.61 16.29 7.03
N THR A 40 -1.84 15.12 7.63
CA THR A 40 -0.77 14.31 8.20
C THR A 40 0.12 14.04 7.01
N LYS A 41 1.24 14.78 6.93
CA LYS A 41 2.24 14.57 5.89
C LYS A 41 2.71 13.14 6.11
N GLN A 42 2.24 12.24 5.27
CA GLN A 42 2.67 10.85 5.30
C GLN A 42 4.16 10.89 4.99
N VAL A 43 4.99 10.67 5.98
CA VAL A 43 6.45 10.67 5.83
C VAL A 43 6.78 9.33 5.18
N TYR A 44 6.90 9.34 3.86
CA TYR A 44 7.49 8.22 3.14
C TYR A 44 8.99 8.25 3.38
N ILE A 45 9.56 7.10 3.64
CA ILE A 45 11.00 6.95 3.76
C ILE A 45 11.66 7.25 2.40
N SER A 46 12.72 8.03 2.40
CA SER A 46 13.55 8.27 1.21
C SER A 46 14.71 7.28 1.17
N ASP A 47 15.34 7.10 0.00
CA ASP A 47 16.54 6.28 -0.15
C ASP A 47 17.72 6.81 0.67
N GLU A 48 17.78 8.12 0.89
CA GLU A 48 18.80 8.78 1.74
C GLU A 48 18.69 8.38 3.22
N ASP A 49 17.49 7.97 3.69
CA ASP A 49 17.27 7.50 5.05
C ASP A 49 17.70 6.03 5.25
N ILE A 50 17.96 5.31 4.15
CA ILE A 50 18.30 3.88 4.19
C ILE A 50 19.82 3.70 4.06
N PRO A 51 20.49 3.16 5.09
CA PRO A 51 21.90 2.84 5.02
C PRO A 51 22.18 1.78 3.95
N ASP A 52 23.42 1.69 3.51
CA ASP A 52 23.83 0.64 2.59
C ASP A 52 23.72 -0.75 3.24
N TYR A 53 23.53 -1.75 2.38
CA TYR A 53 23.46 -3.14 2.81
C TYR A 53 24.77 -3.57 3.51
N ALA A 54 24.65 -4.03 4.73
CA ALA A 54 25.77 -4.48 5.58
C ALA A 54 25.59 -5.94 6.06
N GLY A 55 25.07 -6.82 5.20
CA GLY A 55 24.94 -8.25 5.47
C GLY A 55 23.68 -8.66 6.25
N LYS A 56 22.80 -7.73 6.63
CA LYS A 56 21.51 -8.05 7.24
C LYS A 56 20.39 -7.87 6.21
N SER A 57 19.57 -8.89 6.03
CA SER A 57 18.48 -8.87 5.05
C SER A 57 17.45 -7.79 5.29
N TYR A 58 17.34 -7.28 6.51
CA TYR A 58 16.49 -6.13 6.86
C TYR A 58 17.09 -5.30 8.00
N ILE A 59 16.62 -4.10 8.14
CA ILE A 59 16.85 -3.21 9.28
C ILE A 59 15.54 -2.77 9.90
N VAL A 60 15.58 -2.44 11.18
CA VAL A 60 14.44 -1.87 11.90
C VAL A 60 14.44 -0.35 11.70
N LEU A 61 13.28 0.21 11.42
CA LEU A 61 13.04 1.63 11.25
C LEU A 61 12.18 2.17 12.40
N ASN A 62 12.36 3.44 12.73
CA ASN A 62 11.51 4.19 13.67
C ASN A 62 11.23 3.40 14.97
N ASP A 63 12.26 2.84 15.59
CA ASP A 63 12.14 1.99 16.81
C ASP A 63 11.08 0.87 16.66
N ASN A 64 10.96 0.31 15.46
CA ASN A 64 9.98 -0.71 15.09
C ASN A 64 8.51 -0.25 15.15
N LYS A 65 8.26 1.06 15.15
CA LYS A 65 6.91 1.63 15.22
C LYS A 65 6.41 2.00 13.83
N PRO A 66 5.30 1.42 13.36
CA PRO A 66 4.68 1.82 12.10
C PRO A 66 4.12 3.25 12.20
N SER A 67 4.06 3.95 11.08
CA SER A 67 3.63 5.35 10.99
C SER A 67 2.17 5.49 10.55
N PHE A 68 1.27 4.64 11.05
CA PHE A 68 -0.16 4.78 10.82
C PHE A 68 -0.74 5.88 11.71
N SER A 69 -1.73 6.62 11.19
CA SER A 69 -2.46 7.61 11.97
C SER A 69 -3.42 6.92 12.96
N ASP A 70 -3.74 7.58 14.05
CA ASP A 70 -4.72 7.07 15.02
C ASP A 70 -6.08 6.77 14.38
N SER A 71 -6.48 7.57 13.38
CA SER A 71 -7.71 7.34 12.63
C SER A 71 -7.69 6.04 11.83
N SER A 72 -6.52 5.54 11.43
CA SER A 72 -6.41 4.26 10.71
C SER A 72 -6.84 3.07 11.57
N PHE A 73 -6.72 3.17 12.89
CA PHE A 73 -7.16 2.13 13.83
C PHE A 73 -8.68 2.11 14.07
N THR A 74 -9.43 2.95 13.37
CA THR A 74 -10.91 2.96 13.42
C THR A 74 -11.54 2.23 12.23
N TYR A 75 -10.75 1.75 11.27
CA TYR A 75 -11.25 0.97 10.14
C TYR A 75 -11.78 -0.39 10.61
N THR A 76 -12.93 -0.78 10.06
CA THR A 76 -13.63 -2.04 10.40
C THR A 76 -13.89 -2.92 9.18
N GLU A 77 -13.72 -2.39 7.98
CA GLU A 77 -13.93 -3.11 6.72
C GLU A 77 -12.60 -3.28 6.01
N SER A 78 -12.29 -4.50 5.62
CA SER A 78 -11.06 -4.81 4.88
C SER A 78 -11.00 -4.10 3.54
N PHE A 79 -9.81 -3.67 3.14
CA PHE A 79 -9.58 -3.03 1.85
C PHE A 79 -8.15 -3.25 1.37
N GLU A 80 -7.95 -3.07 0.07
CA GLU A 80 -6.65 -3.03 -0.59
C GLU A 80 -6.56 -1.79 -1.48
N LEU A 81 -5.44 -1.09 -1.41
CA LEU A 81 -5.14 0.08 -2.22
C LEU A 81 -3.74 -0.05 -2.83
N TYR A 82 -3.65 0.18 -4.12
CA TYR A 82 -2.41 0.13 -4.87
C TYR A 82 -2.22 1.44 -5.63
N SER A 83 -1.08 2.09 -5.42
CA SER A 83 -0.73 3.29 -6.18
C SER A 83 -0.60 2.98 -7.67
N ASP A 84 -0.91 3.95 -8.52
CA ASP A 84 -0.62 3.83 -9.93
C ASP A 84 0.89 3.69 -10.17
N LEU A 85 1.26 3.02 -11.25
CA LEU A 85 2.64 2.97 -11.68
C LEU A 85 3.11 4.38 -12.05
N ASP A 86 4.37 4.68 -11.74
CA ASP A 86 4.96 5.94 -12.15
C ASP A 86 5.35 5.95 -13.65
N ASN A 87 5.92 7.05 -14.11
CA ASN A 87 6.32 7.22 -15.51
C ASN A 87 7.41 6.24 -15.97
N LEU A 88 8.09 5.56 -15.05
CA LEU A 88 9.08 4.52 -15.31
C LEU A 88 8.49 3.11 -15.19
N GLY A 89 7.17 2.99 -14.96
CA GLY A 89 6.49 1.72 -14.75
C GLY A 89 6.79 1.07 -13.39
N ARG A 90 7.22 1.86 -12.39
CA ARG A 90 7.56 1.37 -11.06
C ARG A 90 6.33 1.42 -10.15
N CYS A 91 6.18 0.40 -9.29
CA CYS A 91 5.13 0.39 -8.27
C CYS A 91 5.35 1.48 -7.22
N GLY A 92 4.26 2.08 -6.78
CA GLY A 92 4.21 2.91 -5.59
C GLY A 92 3.78 2.11 -4.35
N VAL A 93 3.19 2.81 -3.39
CA VAL A 93 2.74 2.23 -2.12
C VAL A 93 1.59 1.24 -2.35
N ALA A 94 1.67 0.08 -1.70
CA ALA A 94 0.56 -0.83 -1.47
C ALA A 94 0.12 -0.72 -0.01
N TYR A 95 -1.18 -0.51 0.25
CA TYR A 95 -1.73 -0.31 1.59
C TYR A 95 -3.02 -1.09 1.74
N ALA A 96 -3.20 -1.77 2.86
CA ALA A 96 -4.39 -2.55 3.14
C ALA A 96 -4.79 -2.53 4.61
N LEU A 97 -6.07 -2.73 4.86
CA LEU A 97 -6.59 -3.32 6.08
C LEU A 97 -6.84 -4.80 5.80
N LEU A 98 -5.92 -5.63 6.21
CA LEU A 98 -5.98 -7.07 5.98
C LEU A 98 -6.90 -7.74 6.99
N GLY A 99 -7.89 -8.47 6.51
CA GLY A 99 -8.77 -9.31 7.27
C GLY A 99 -8.83 -10.73 6.69
N LYS A 100 -9.52 -11.63 7.34
CA LYS A 100 -9.66 -13.02 6.89
C LYS A 100 -10.45 -13.12 5.58
N ASP A 101 -11.32 -12.18 5.32
CA ASP A 101 -12.17 -12.07 4.12
C ASP A 101 -11.36 -11.79 2.84
N LEU A 102 -10.18 -11.13 2.95
CA LEU A 102 -9.27 -10.94 1.82
C LEU A 102 -8.36 -12.13 1.54
N MET A 103 -8.21 -13.05 2.49
CA MET A 103 -7.31 -14.19 2.29
C MET A 103 -7.77 -15.07 1.12
N PRO A 104 -6.83 -15.68 0.37
CA PRO A 104 -7.17 -16.44 -0.82
C PRO A 104 -8.10 -17.61 -0.52
N THR A 105 -9.16 -17.72 -1.30
CA THR A 105 -10.09 -18.84 -1.33
C THR A 105 -9.88 -19.76 -2.53
N GLU A 106 -9.03 -19.30 -3.48
CA GLU A 106 -8.69 -19.99 -4.72
C GLU A 106 -7.19 -20.28 -4.80
N GLU A 107 -6.82 -21.22 -5.68
CA GLU A 107 -5.43 -21.53 -5.94
C GLU A 107 -4.73 -20.37 -6.69
N ARG A 108 -3.45 -20.18 -6.40
CA ARG A 108 -2.63 -19.17 -7.05
C ARG A 108 -2.43 -19.47 -8.54
N CYS A 109 -2.79 -18.53 -9.40
CA CYS A 109 -2.56 -18.61 -10.83
C CYS A 109 -1.14 -18.15 -11.24
N GLY A 110 -0.74 -18.46 -12.48
CA GLY A 110 0.53 -18.01 -13.03
C GLY A 110 0.54 -16.50 -13.29
N ILE A 111 1.62 -15.84 -12.87
CA ILE A 111 1.84 -14.39 -13.07
C ILE A 111 2.98 -14.09 -14.06
N GLY A 112 3.37 -15.07 -14.86
CA GLY A 112 4.52 -15.01 -15.78
C GLY A 112 4.43 -13.94 -16.87
N SER A 113 3.23 -13.51 -17.24
CA SER A 113 2.99 -12.45 -18.25
C SER A 113 3.39 -11.06 -17.76
N ILE A 114 3.35 -10.79 -16.46
CA ILE A 114 3.69 -9.49 -15.90
C ILE A 114 5.22 -9.36 -15.83
N LYS A 115 5.73 -8.24 -16.32
CA LYS A 115 7.15 -7.89 -16.26
C LYS A 115 7.28 -6.53 -15.55
N PRO A 116 7.52 -6.53 -14.25
CA PRO A 116 7.72 -5.28 -13.50
C PRO A 116 8.95 -4.51 -14.05
N SER A 117 9.10 -3.24 -13.63
CA SER A 117 10.26 -2.43 -14.03
C SER A 117 11.58 -3.17 -13.78
N GLY A 118 12.53 -3.06 -14.71
CA GLY A 118 13.84 -3.71 -14.63
C GLY A 118 13.83 -5.25 -14.66
N TRP A 119 12.75 -5.88 -15.18
CA TRP A 119 12.65 -7.34 -15.22
C TRP A 119 13.61 -7.99 -16.20
N HIS A 120 14.43 -8.92 -15.70
CA HIS A 120 15.26 -9.83 -16.46
C HIS A 120 15.07 -11.28 -16.01
N THR A 121 15.27 -12.22 -16.95
CA THR A 121 15.28 -13.65 -16.63
C THR A 121 16.74 -14.12 -16.52
N ILE A 122 17.33 -13.98 -15.34
CA ILE A 122 18.72 -14.30 -15.06
C ILE A 122 18.82 -15.53 -14.16
N LYS A 123 19.80 -16.37 -14.40
CA LYS A 123 20.04 -17.61 -13.64
C LYS A 123 21.47 -17.68 -13.12
N TYR A 124 21.58 -18.16 -11.88
CA TYR A 124 22.85 -18.53 -11.23
C TYR A 124 22.70 -19.89 -10.57
N ASP A 125 23.64 -20.80 -10.79
CA ASP A 125 23.54 -22.20 -10.35
C ASP A 125 23.46 -22.37 -8.83
N PHE A 126 24.08 -21.48 -8.06
CA PHE A 126 24.09 -21.52 -6.60
C PHE A 126 22.79 -20.98 -5.96
N ILE A 127 21.95 -20.26 -6.70
CA ILE A 127 20.67 -19.78 -6.19
C ILE A 127 19.68 -20.94 -6.18
N LYS A 128 19.00 -21.18 -5.06
CA LYS A 128 17.93 -22.18 -4.97
C LYS A 128 16.84 -21.90 -6.01
N GLY A 129 16.60 -22.83 -6.93
CA GLY A 129 15.69 -22.66 -8.07
C GLY A 129 16.31 -21.88 -9.23
N LYS A 130 17.57 -21.48 -9.14
CA LYS A 130 18.43 -20.87 -10.15
C LYS A 130 18.07 -19.44 -10.57
N TYR A 131 16.81 -19.02 -10.53
CA TYR A 131 16.39 -17.67 -10.94
C TYR A 131 16.75 -16.63 -9.90
N LEU A 132 17.47 -15.57 -10.32
CA LEU A 132 17.81 -14.44 -9.47
C LEU A 132 16.55 -13.66 -9.06
N TYR A 133 15.72 -13.35 -10.05
CA TYR A 133 14.54 -12.52 -9.82
C TYR A 133 13.24 -13.30 -9.72
N ASN A 134 12.41 -12.81 -8.83
CA ASN A 134 11.01 -13.17 -8.68
C ASN A 134 10.13 -11.95 -8.98
N ARG A 135 8.87 -12.22 -9.32
CA ARG A 135 7.80 -11.21 -9.26
C ARG A 135 7.31 -11.20 -7.83
N CYS A 136 7.79 -10.22 -7.05
CA CYS A 136 7.43 -10.09 -5.66
C CYS A 136 6.14 -9.32 -5.51
N HIS A 137 5.17 -9.89 -4.83
CA HIS A 137 4.03 -9.13 -4.37
C HIS A 137 4.47 -8.17 -3.26
N LEU A 138 3.98 -6.93 -3.29
CA LEU A 138 4.10 -6.00 -2.18
C LEU A 138 3.19 -6.46 -1.03
N ILE A 139 1.93 -6.73 -1.31
CA ILE A 139 1.02 -7.44 -0.41
C ILE A 139 0.95 -8.88 -0.90
N GLY A 140 1.49 -9.80 -0.12
CA GLY A 140 1.62 -11.21 -0.49
C GLY A 140 0.28 -11.89 -0.80
N PHE A 141 0.24 -12.77 -1.80
CA PHE A 141 -0.96 -13.52 -2.19
C PHE A 141 -1.65 -14.21 -1.00
N GLN A 142 -0.88 -14.73 -0.06
CA GLN A 142 -1.43 -15.37 1.15
C GLN A 142 -2.22 -14.43 2.08
N LEU A 143 -2.05 -13.10 1.92
CA LEU A 143 -2.67 -12.08 2.76
C LEU A 143 -3.96 -11.53 2.15
N ALA A 144 -3.98 -11.35 0.82
CA ALA A 144 -5.04 -10.63 0.14
C ALA A 144 -5.63 -11.35 -1.08
N GLY A 145 -5.12 -12.52 -1.46
CA GLY A 145 -5.62 -13.24 -2.64
C GLY A 145 -5.35 -12.55 -3.99
N GLU A 146 -4.77 -11.34 -3.98
CA GLU A 146 -4.46 -10.56 -5.18
C GLU A 146 -3.32 -11.22 -5.96
N ASN A 147 -3.59 -11.69 -7.17
CA ASN A 147 -2.63 -12.52 -7.89
C ASN A 147 -1.85 -11.76 -8.96
N ALA A 148 -2.50 -11.29 -10.02
CA ALA A 148 -1.88 -10.79 -11.24
C ALA A 148 -2.09 -9.27 -11.40
N ASN A 149 -1.83 -8.52 -10.35
CA ASN A 149 -1.92 -7.06 -10.35
C ASN A 149 -0.53 -6.45 -10.57
N GLU A 150 -0.35 -5.75 -11.69
CA GLU A 150 0.93 -5.11 -12.00
C GLU A 150 1.35 -4.04 -11.00
N LYS A 151 0.38 -3.39 -10.32
CA LYS A 151 0.63 -2.39 -9.29
C LYS A 151 1.07 -3.00 -7.94
N ASN A 152 0.97 -4.31 -7.81
CA ASN A 152 1.37 -5.09 -6.64
C ASN A 152 2.63 -5.93 -6.87
N LEU A 153 3.28 -5.83 -8.03
CA LEU A 153 4.41 -6.70 -8.40
C LEU A 153 5.65 -5.89 -8.73
N ILE A 154 6.75 -6.16 -8.03
CA ILE A 154 8.07 -5.60 -8.30
C ILE A 154 9.07 -6.67 -8.73
N THR A 155 10.13 -6.26 -9.43
CA THR A 155 11.31 -7.10 -9.63
C THR A 155 12.12 -7.14 -8.35
N CYS A 156 12.17 -8.30 -7.72
CA CYS A 156 12.99 -8.49 -6.53
C CYS A 156 13.83 -9.76 -6.61
N THR A 157 14.85 -9.87 -5.80
CA THR A 157 15.66 -11.08 -5.69
C THR A 157 14.85 -12.22 -5.06
N ARG A 158 15.23 -13.45 -5.40
CA ARG A 158 14.63 -14.61 -4.78
C ARG A 158 14.84 -14.60 -3.26
N PHE A 159 16.01 -14.21 -2.80
CA PHE A 159 16.33 -14.09 -1.37
C PHE A 159 15.36 -13.14 -0.66
N MET A 160 15.18 -11.95 -1.20
CA MET A 160 14.21 -10.98 -0.64
C MET A 160 12.81 -11.58 -0.54
N ASN A 161 12.33 -12.21 -1.63
CA ASN A 161 10.97 -12.73 -1.70
C ASN A 161 10.73 -13.94 -0.78
N THR A 162 11.64 -14.93 -0.80
CA THR A 162 11.37 -16.25 -0.19
C THR A 162 11.92 -16.40 1.23
N GLU A 163 12.79 -15.49 1.67
CA GLU A 163 13.42 -15.57 2.98
C GLU A 163 13.14 -14.33 3.84
N SER A 164 13.30 -13.14 3.27
CA SER A 164 13.20 -11.90 4.05
C SER A 164 11.75 -11.42 4.23
N MET A 165 11.06 -11.06 3.13
CA MET A 165 9.67 -10.55 3.21
C MET A 165 8.71 -11.60 3.77
N VAL A 166 8.80 -12.85 3.30
CA VAL A 166 7.89 -13.93 3.71
C VAL A 166 7.87 -14.15 5.22
N SER A 167 8.95 -13.85 5.94
CA SER A 167 9.00 -13.98 7.39
C SER A 167 8.03 -13.02 8.11
N PHE A 168 7.88 -11.80 7.60
CA PHE A 168 6.93 -10.80 8.10
C PHE A 168 5.51 -11.11 7.66
N GLU A 169 5.31 -11.47 6.39
CA GLU A 169 4.01 -11.88 5.86
C GLU A 169 3.41 -13.06 6.63
N ASN A 170 4.22 -14.07 6.96
CA ASN A 170 3.78 -15.24 7.71
C ASN A 170 3.30 -14.89 9.13
N LYS A 171 3.94 -13.90 9.80
CA LYS A 171 3.49 -13.42 11.11
C LYS A 171 2.09 -12.80 11.01
N VAL A 172 1.88 -11.94 10.00
CA VAL A 172 0.59 -11.30 9.73
C VAL A 172 -0.47 -12.34 9.38
N ALA A 173 -0.18 -13.24 8.43
CA ALA A 173 -1.10 -14.29 8.02
C ALA A 173 -1.51 -15.21 9.18
N LYS A 174 -0.55 -15.57 10.03
CA LYS A 174 -0.82 -16.39 11.22
C LYS A 174 -1.75 -15.68 12.18
N TYR A 175 -1.46 -14.41 12.52
CA TYR A 175 -2.29 -13.62 13.43
C TYR A 175 -3.73 -13.52 12.94
N ILE A 176 -3.95 -13.15 11.67
CA ILE A 176 -5.29 -13.04 11.10
C ILE A 176 -6.05 -14.38 11.14
N LYS A 177 -5.38 -15.50 10.81
CA LYS A 177 -5.99 -16.84 10.84
C LYS A 177 -6.40 -17.29 12.24
N GLU A 178 -5.59 -16.97 13.26
CA GLU A 178 -5.80 -17.40 14.64
C GLU A 178 -6.83 -16.54 15.39
N THR A 179 -6.91 -15.25 15.05
CA THR A 179 -7.72 -14.28 15.81
C THR A 179 -8.98 -13.80 15.09
N ASN A 180 -9.03 -13.88 13.76
CA ASN A 180 -9.95 -13.18 12.86
C ASN A 180 -9.90 -11.64 13.00
N ASN A 181 -8.87 -11.10 13.60
CA ASN A 181 -8.65 -9.66 13.74
C ASN A 181 -7.99 -9.09 12.49
N HIS A 182 -7.94 -7.76 12.42
CA HIS A 182 -7.41 -7.02 11.29
C HIS A 182 -5.98 -6.52 11.52
N VAL A 183 -5.26 -6.36 10.42
CA VAL A 183 -3.92 -5.78 10.42
C VAL A 183 -3.82 -4.67 9.39
N LEU A 184 -3.51 -3.46 9.82
CA LEU A 184 -3.02 -2.41 8.93
C LEU A 184 -1.67 -2.86 8.36
N TYR A 185 -1.54 -2.86 7.04
CA TYR A 185 -0.36 -3.34 6.35
C TYR A 185 0.01 -2.41 5.21
N ARG A 186 1.25 -1.93 5.19
CA ARG A 186 1.74 -1.05 4.14
C ARG A 186 3.12 -1.48 3.68
N VAL A 187 3.30 -1.53 2.36
CA VAL A 187 4.58 -1.81 1.73
C VAL A 187 4.91 -0.69 0.75
N THR A 188 6.05 -0.07 0.98
CA THR A 188 6.55 1.06 0.19
C THR A 188 7.86 0.66 -0.48
N PRO A 189 7.88 0.46 -1.81
CA PRO A 189 9.14 0.26 -2.52
C PRO A 189 9.94 1.56 -2.55
N VAL A 190 11.25 1.45 -2.31
CA VAL A 190 12.17 2.60 -2.29
C VAL A 190 13.12 2.48 -3.46
N PHE A 191 13.06 3.47 -4.35
CA PHE A 191 13.91 3.56 -5.53
C PHE A 191 14.88 4.74 -5.38
N GLU A 192 16.12 4.54 -5.78
CA GLU A 192 17.11 5.59 -5.88
C GLU A 192 17.01 6.26 -7.26
N GLY A 193 16.76 7.55 -7.30
CA GLY A 193 16.64 8.33 -8.53
C GLY A 193 15.75 7.66 -9.58
N SER A 194 16.30 7.41 -10.77
CA SER A 194 15.62 6.77 -11.91
C SER A 194 15.81 5.25 -12.00
N ASN A 195 16.35 4.61 -10.98
CA ASN A 195 16.55 3.17 -10.96
C ASN A 195 15.25 2.41 -11.20
N LEU A 196 15.31 1.36 -12.02
CA LEU A 196 14.15 0.53 -12.35
C LEU A 196 13.88 -0.56 -11.31
N LEU A 197 14.90 -0.94 -10.51
CA LEU A 197 14.75 -1.83 -9.36
C LEU A 197 14.72 -1.02 -8.06
N ALA A 198 13.84 -1.41 -7.16
CA ALA A 198 13.86 -0.87 -5.80
C ALA A 198 15.11 -1.33 -5.04
N LYS A 199 15.74 -0.43 -4.27
CA LYS A 199 16.79 -0.75 -3.27
C LYS A 199 16.27 -1.76 -2.25
N GLY A 200 14.98 -1.71 -1.98
CA GLY A 200 14.24 -2.59 -1.10
C GLY A 200 12.83 -2.08 -0.88
N VAL A 201 12.16 -2.64 0.13
CA VAL A 201 10.83 -2.18 0.54
C VAL A 201 10.78 -1.89 2.02
N GLN A 202 10.12 -0.79 2.40
CA GLN A 202 9.66 -0.60 3.76
C GLN A 202 8.38 -1.43 3.96
N MET A 203 8.33 -2.23 5.02
CA MET A 203 7.15 -2.99 5.43
C MET A 203 6.71 -2.52 6.80
N GLU A 204 5.47 -2.12 6.92
CA GLU A 204 4.85 -1.67 8.16
C GLU A 204 3.59 -2.47 8.44
N ALA A 205 3.40 -2.89 9.68
CA ALA A 205 2.19 -3.56 10.10
C ALA A 205 1.81 -3.22 11.54
N ALA A 206 0.49 -3.15 11.78
CA ALA A 206 -0.09 -2.94 13.11
C ALA A 206 -1.39 -3.70 13.24
N SER A 207 -1.52 -4.55 14.25
CA SER A 207 -2.83 -5.15 14.62
C SER A 207 -3.76 -4.06 15.12
N VAL A 208 -5.01 -4.08 14.64
CA VAL A 208 -5.96 -2.98 14.87
C VAL A 208 -6.65 -3.10 16.23
N GLU A 209 -7.25 -4.23 16.51
CA GLU A 209 -8.11 -4.43 17.69
C GLU A 209 -7.33 -4.31 19.01
N ASP A 210 -6.07 -4.73 19.02
CA ASP A 210 -5.16 -4.64 20.16
C ASP A 210 -4.16 -3.49 20.10
N LYS A 211 -4.32 -2.60 19.09
CA LYS A 211 -3.50 -1.40 18.94
C LYS A 211 -1.99 -1.67 18.92
N CYS A 212 -1.55 -2.56 18.02
CA CYS A 212 -0.14 -2.89 17.82
C CYS A 212 0.51 -3.76 18.93
N GLU A 213 -0.30 -4.45 19.77
CA GLU A 213 0.28 -5.34 20.80
C GLU A 213 0.81 -6.65 20.22
N SER A 214 0.05 -7.28 19.31
CA SER A 214 0.41 -8.58 18.75
C SER A 214 1.24 -8.46 17.46
N ILE A 215 0.82 -7.59 16.54
CA ILE A 215 1.56 -7.28 15.31
C ILE A 215 1.92 -5.81 15.33
N CYS A 216 3.23 -5.55 15.41
CA CYS A 216 3.78 -4.20 15.40
C CYS A 216 5.18 -4.23 14.81
N PHE A 217 5.36 -3.75 13.58
CA PHE A 217 6.69 -3.63 13.02
C PHE A 217 6.79 -2.54 11.94
N ASN A 218 8.00 -2.01 11.83
CA ASN A 218 8.43 -1.10 10.77
C ASN A 218 9.87 -1.46 10.40
N VAL A 219 10.03 -2.05 9.24
CA VAL A 219 11.32 -2.58 8.78
C VAL A 219 11.57 -2.20 7.33
N PHE A 220 12.84 -2.09 6.96
CA PHE A 220 13.24 -2.04 5.56
C PHE A 220 13.92 -3.34 5.16
N VAL A 221 13.40 -4.00 4.14
CA VAL A 221 13.91 -5.26 3.59
C VAL A 221 14.69 -4.96 2.32
N TYR A 222 15.97 -5.34 2.29
CA TYR A 222 16.87 -5.09 1.15
C TYR A 222 16.59 -6.01 -0.04
N ASN A 223 16.65 -5.44 -1.23
CA ASN A 223 16.55 -6.20 -2.48
C ASN A 223 17.93 -6.65 -2.95
N VAL A 224 18.50 -7.60 -2.27
CA VAL A 224 19.88 -8.10 -2.47
C VAL A 224 19.89 -9.61 -2.67
N GLN A 225 21.00 -10.12 -3.20
CA GLN A 225 21.33 -11.54 -3.26
C GLN A 225 22.82 -11.70 -2.96
N ASP A 226 23.16 -12.48 -1.95
CA ASP A 226 24.56 -12.73 -1.61
C ASP A 226 25.32 -13.32 -2.80
N GLY A 227 26.55 -12.84 -3.01
CA GLY A 227 27.40 -13.25 -4.14
C GLY A 227 27.02 -12.61 -5.49
N ILE A 228 26.03 -11.75 -5.54
CA ILE A 228 25.61 -11.04 -6.76
C ILE A 228 25.74 -9.52 -6.56
N GLU A 229 26.27 -8.86 -7.57
CA GLU A 229 26.18 -7.42 -7.77
C GLU A 229 25.05 -7.12 -8.74
N ILE A 230 24.10 -6.27 -8.32
CA ILE A 230 22.93 -5.90 -9.09
C ILE A 230 23.08 -4.47 -9.57
N ASP A 231 22.84 -4.24 -10.86
CA ASP A 231 22.65 -2.90 -11.41
C ASP A 231 21.17 -2.51 -11.26
N TYR A 232 20.87 -1.72 -10.23
CA TYR A 232 19.50 -1.28 -9.96
C TYR A 232 18.95 -0.34 -11.02
N SER A 233 19.80 0.27 -11.83
CA SER A 233 19.34 1.18 -12.89
C SER A 233 18.56 0.46 -13.98
N ASN A 234 18.88 -0.81 -14.25
CA ASN A 234 18.29 -1.57 -15.37
C ASN A 234 17.92 -3.02 -15.02
N GLY A 235 18.41 -3.60 -13.92
CA GLY A 235 18.17 -4.98 -13.49
C GLY A 235 19.19 -5.98 -14.02
N GLU A 236 20.26 -5.55 -14.67
CA GLU A 236 21.38 -6.45 -15.00
C GLU A 236 22.12 -6.87 -13.75
N SER A 237 22.89 -7.95 -13.83
CA SER A 237 23.64 -8.46 -12.68
C SER A 237 24.87 -9.25 -13.10
N LYS A 238 25.84 -9.32 -12.20
CA LYS A 238 27.04 -10.15 -12.34
C LYS A 238 27.43 -10.80 -11.00
N LEU A 239 28.32 -11.80 -11.07
CA LEU A 239 28.92 -12.35 -9.86
C LEU A 239 29.75 -11.26 -9.16
N LYS A 240 29.61 -11.20 -7.84
CA LYS A 240 30.47 -10.35 -7.02
C LYS A 240 31.86 -10.98 -6.94
N GLU A 241 32.88 -10.18 -7.25
CA GLU A 241 34.29 -10.59 -7.15
C GLU A 241 34.74 -10.80 -5.71
#